data_7f4b021e82b6ee1ca8c72bebe6d6ef96
#
_entry.id   7f4b021e82b6ee1ca8c72bebe6d6ef96
#
_cell.length_a   1.000
_cell.length_b   1.000
_cell.length_c   1.000
_cell.angle_alpha   90.00
_cell.angle_beta   90.00
_cell.angle_gamma   90.00
#
_symmetry.space_group_name_H-M   'P 1'
#
loop_
_entity.id
_entity.type
_entity.pdbx_description
1 polymer ?
#
loop_
_entity_poly.entity_id
_entity_poly.type
_entity_poly.pdbx_seq_one_letter_code
_entity_poly.pdbx_strand_id
1 'polypeptide(L)'
;MPAIKRTVFFISDGTGLTAEALGHSLLTQFEGVEFDQIRIPFLDSTAKACEVVARINARSEGDGMRAIVFTTLVNQALADIVHAADAFCLSYFDSFLAPLEAELGVKSSHESGRSHGSTDSSDYKKRIEAINYTLAHDDGIT
;
A
#
# COMPACT_ATOMS: atom_id res chain seq x y z
N MET A 1 26.38 19.17 -1.18
CA MET A 1 25.03 19.18 -1.74
C MET A 1 24.07 18.66 -0.71
N PRO A 2 23.00 19.38 -0.47
CA PRO A 2 21.97 18.83 0.41
C PRO A 2 21.35 17.59 -0.22
N ALA A 3 20.97 16.64 0.61
CA ALA A 3 20.31 15.44 0.15
C ALA A 3 18.94 15.81 -0.45
N ILE A 4 18.52 15.05 -1.46
CA ILE A 4 17.16 15.15 -1.98
C ILE A 4 16.21 14.59 -0.92
N LYS A 5 15.18 15.35 -0.59
CA LYS A 5 14.21 14.91 0.42
C LYS A 5 12.86 14.63 -0.24
N ARG A 6 12.31 13.46 0.01
CA ARG A 6 11.04 13.04 -0.57
C ARG A 6 10.13 12.51 0.53
N THR A 7 8.84 12.78 0.39
CA THR A 7 7.83 12.25 1.31
C THR A 7 7.29 10.96 0.73
N VAL A 8 7.16 9.94 1.58
CA VAL A 8 6.66 8.63 1.20
C VAL A 8 5.53 8.23 2.15
N PHE A 9 4.41 7.82 1.57
CA PHE A 9 3.28 7.30 2.33
C PHE A 9 3.16 5.80 2.11
N PHE A 10 2.96 5.07 3.20
CA PHE A 10 2.64 3.64 3.15
C PHE A 10 1.18 3.50 3.58
N ILE A 11 0.31 3.17 2.64
CA ILE A 11 -1.14 3.18 2.86
C ILE A 11 -1.68 1.77 2.76
N SER A 12 -2.45 1.37 3.77
CA SER A 12 -3.00 0.03 3.86
C SER A 12 -4.39 0.05 4.48
N ASP A 13 -5.20 -0.95 4.14
CA ASP A 13 -6.46 -1.21 4.82
C ASP A 13 -6.26 -2.02 6.10
N GLY A 14 -5.07 -2.52 6.34
CA GLY A 14 -4.68 -3.18 7.58
C GLY A 14 -3.68 -2.34 8.36
N THR A 15 -2.73 -2.99 9.00
CA THR A 15 -1.74 -2.32 9.85
C THR A 15 -0.75 -1.45 9.08
N GLY A 16 -0.52 -1.76 7.82
CA GLY A 16 0.49 -1.07 7.02
C GLY A 16 1.90 -1.58 7.22
N LEU A 17 2.09 -2.59 8.05
CA LEU A 17 3.43 -3.10 8.33
C LEU A 17 4.08 -3.71 7.10
N THR A 18 3.32 -4.45 6.30
CA THR A 18 3.86 -5.05 5.08
C THR A 18 4.26 -3.97 4.07
N ALA A 19 3.38 -2.99 3.86
CA ALA A 19 3.68 -1.89 2.95
C ALA A 19 4.94 -1.15 3.38
N GLU A 20 5.03 -0.86 4.67
CA GLU A 20 6.18 -0.16 5.23
C GLU A 20 7.47 -0.98 5.08
N ALA A 21 7.42 -2.27 5.41
CA ALA A 21 8.60 -3.14 5.36
C ALA A 21 9.11 -3.28 3.93
N LEU A 22 8.22 -3.55 2.98
CA LEU A 22 8.61 -3.69 1.58
C LEU A 22 9.12 -2.37 1.02
N GLY A 23 8.40 -1.29 1.30
CA GLY A 23 8.80 0.03 0.82
C GLY A 23 10.12 0.46 1.41
N HIS A 24 10.30 0.27 2.70
CA HIS A 24 11.57 0.60 3.35
C HIS A 24 12.73 -0.15 2.72
N SER A 25 12.57 -1.45 2.46
CA SER A 25 13.61 -2.24 1.80
C SER A 25 13.99 -1.67 0.44
N LEU A 26 13.00 -1.21 -0.33
CA LEU A 26 13.26 -0.60 -1.62
C LEU A 26 13.96 0.75 -1.48
N LEU A 27 13.50 1.57 -0.53
CA LEU A 27 14.04 2.91 -0.36
C LEU A 27 15.49 2.89 0.10
N THR A 28 15.90 1.89 0.86
CA THR A 28 17.30 1.78 1.31
C THR A 28 18.29 1.58 0.18
N GLN A 29 17.80 1.25 -1.03
CA GLN A 29 18.68 1.07 -2.18
C GLN A 29 19.13 2.40 -2.81
N PHE A 30 18.57 3.52 -2.36
CA PHE A 30 18.83 4.82 -2.97
C PHE A 30 19.63 5.69 -2.00
N GLU A 31 20.92 5.85 -2.29
CA GLU A 31 21.78 6.73 -1.52
C GLU A 31 21.56 8.18 -1.96
N GLY A 32 21.74 9.11 -1.04
CA GLY A 32 21.63 10.52 -1.36
C GLY A 32 20.21 11.06 -1.34
N VAL A 33 19.23 10.22 -1.00
CA VAL A 33 17.84 10.63 -0.86
C VAL A 33 17.39 10.37 0.57
N GLU A 34 16.85 11.39 1.20
CA GLU A 34 16.25 11.25 2.51
C GLU A 34 14.74 11.08 2.33
N PHE A 35 14.15 10.14 3.04
CA PHE A 35 12.73 9.86 2.94
C PHE A 35 12.04 10.15 4.25
N ASP A 36 11.03 11.03 4.18
CA ASP A 36 10.12 11.26 5.29
C ASP A 36 8.98 10.28 5.13
N GLN A 37 8.98 9.23 5.95
CA GLN A 37 8.10 8.09 5.79
C GLN A 37 6.90 8.18 6.72
N ILE A 38 5.71 8.09 6.16
CA ILE A 38 4.45 8.24 6.89
C ILE A 38 3.61 6.99 6.63
N ARG A 39 3.23 6.29 7.69
CA ARG A 39 2.36 5.12 7.58
C ARG A 39 0.92 5.53 7.84
N ILE A 40 0.04 5.14 6.94
CA ILE A 40 -1.41 5.38 7.04
C ILE A 40 -2.09 4.01 7.12
N PRO A 41 -2.33 3.48 8.31
CA PRO A 41 -3.00 2.19 8.46
C PRO A 41 -4.52 2.36 8.49
N PHE A 42 -5.21 1.24 8.33
CA PHE A 42 -6.65 1.12 8.54
C PHE A 42 -7.48 2.05 7.67
N LEU A 43 -7.06 2.20 6.42
CA LEU A 43 -7.83 2.97 5.45
C LEU A 43 -9.00 2.09 4.99
N ASP A 44 -10.16 2.29 5.60
CA ASP A 44 -11.31 1.41 5.42
C ASP A 44 -12.59 2.13 5.00
N SER A 45 -12.51 3.40 4.64
CA SER A 45 -13.68 4.15 4.22
C SER A 45 -13.33 5.21 3.19
N THR A 46 -14.32 5.58 2.40
CA THR A 46 -14.18 6.63 1.40
C THR A 46 -13.79 7.97 2.06
N ALA A 47 -14.38 8.27 3.22
CA ALA A 47 -14.06 9.52 3.91
C ALA A 47 -12.58 9.57 4.31
N LYS A 48 -12.06 8.47 4.85
CA LYS A 48 -10.63 8.40 5.19
C LYS A 48 -9.76 8.50 3.95
N ALA A 49 -10.16 7.86 2.86
CA ALA A 49 -9.41 7.92 1.61
C ALA A 49 -9.31 9.36 1.10
N CYS A 50 -10.40 10.10 1.16
CA CYS A 50 -10.40 11.50 0.74
C CYS A 50 -9.51 12.37 1.63
N GLU A 51 -9.53 12.13 2.94
CA GLU A 51 -8.65 12.84 3.87
C GLU A 51 -7.18 12.56 3.56
N VAL A 52 -6.86 11.31 3.27
CA VAL A 52 -5.49 10.91 2.95
C VAL A 52 -5.04 11.59 1.65
N VAL A 53 -5.91 11.62 0.65
CA VAL A 53 -5.58 12.31 -0.61
C VAL A 53 -5.28 13.78 -0.36
N ALA A 54 -6.06 14.43 0.48
CA ALA A 54 -5.80 15.84 0.82
C ALA A 54 -4.43 16.01 1.50
N ARG A 55 -4.07 15.10 2.38
CA ARG A 55 -2.74 15.12 3.02
C ARG A 55 -1.62 14.90 2.01
N ILE A 56 -1.80 13.95 1.11
CA ILE A 56 -0.80 13.67 0.08
C ILE A 56 -0.61 14.90 -0.80
N ASN A 57 -1.70 15.47 -1.27
CA ASN A 57 -1.64 16.63 -2.15
C ASN A 57 -0.97 17.83 -1.47
N ALA A 58 -1.28 18.04 -0.18
CA ALA A 58 -0.67 19.12 0.58
C ALA A 58 0.84 18.93 0.72
N ARG A 59 1.29 17.70 0.95
CA ARG A 59 2.73 17.43 1.06
C ARG A 59 3.42 17.59 -0.29
N SER A 60 2.79 17.13 -1.36
CA SER A 60 3.36 17.26 -2.70
C SER A 60 3.50 18.74 -3.06
N GLU A 61 2.50 19.54 -2.75
CA GLU A 61 2.54 20.97 -3.00
C GLU A 61 3.60 21.66 -2.15
N GLY A 62 3.64 21.35 -0.84
CA GLY A 62 4.59 21.95 0.07
C GLY A 62 6.03 21.57 -0.24
N ASP A 63 6.27 20.36 -0.71
CA ASP A 63 7.60 19.89 -1.05
C ASP A 63 8.06 20.37 -2.43
N GLY A 64 7.14 20.82 -3.27
CA GLY A 64 7.44 21.16 -4.66
C GLY A 64 7.74 19.93 -5.51
N MET A 65 7.46 18.74 -5.02
CA MET A 65 7.64 17.46 -5.72
C MET A 65 6.56 16.53 -5.29
N ARG A 66 6.05 15.70 -6.19
CA ARG A 66 5.00 14.76 -5.83
C ARG A 66 5.50 13.74 -4.82
N ALA A 67 4.64 13.40 -3.87
CA ALA A 67 4.92 12.37 -2.88
C ALA A 67 4.98 11.00 -3.56
N ILE A 68 5.62 10.06 -2.90
CA ILE A 68 5.65 8.66 -3.32
C ILE A 68 4.68 7.92 -2.43
N VAL A 69 3.84 7.07 -3.01
CA VAL A 69 2.82 6.34 -2.27
C VAL A 69 2.93 4.86 -2.59
N PHE A 70 3.10 4.05 -1.55
CA PHE A 70 3.02 2.60 -1.66
C PHE A 70 1.70 2.16 -1.04
N THR A 71 0.93 1.38 -1.77
CA THR A 71 -0.37 0.91 -1.28
C THR A 71 -0.44 -0.60 -1.25
N THR A 72 -1.12 -1.11 -0.21
CA THR A 72 -1.54 -2.50 -0.14
C THR A 72 -3.06 -2.54 0.06
N LEU A 73 -3.77 -1.69 -0.67
CA LEU A 73 -5.23 -1.63 -0.62
C LEU A 73 -5.81 -2.69 -1.56
N VAL A 74 -6.63 -3.56 -1.02
CA VAL A 74 -7.30 -4.60 -1.80
C VAL A 74 -8.61 -4.08 -2.37
N ASN A 75 -9.30 -3.19 -1.66
CA ASN A 75 -10.54 -2.59 -2.13
C ASN A 75 -10.24 -1.62 -3.28
N GLN A 76 -10.72 -1.96 -4.46
CA GLN A 76 -10.40 -1.19 -5.67
C GLN A 76 -10.96 0.23 -5.61
N ALA A 77 -12.14 0.42 -5.02
CA ALA A 77 -12.73 1.75 -4.94
C ALA A 77 -11.85 2.69 -4.09
N LEU A 78 -11.32 2.20 -2.98
CA LEU A 78 -10.43 2.99 -2.13
C LEU A 78 -9.08 3.22 -2.81
N ALA A 79 -8.57 2.20 -3.49
CA ALA A 79 -7.32 2.32 -4.24
C ALA A 79 -7.45 3.38 -5.34
N ASP A 80 -8.57 3.40 -6.05
CA ASP A 80 -8.80 4.38 -7.11
C ASP A 80 -8.80 5.80 -6.56
N ILE A 81 -9.39 6.01 -5.41
CA ILE A 81 -9.39 7.33 -4.77
C ILE A 81 -7.97 7.77 -4.46
N VAL A 82 -7.21 6.90 -3.81
CA VAL A 82 -5.83 7.23 -3.40
C VAL A 82 -4.94 7.45 -4.62
N HIS A 83 -5.10 6.63 -5.66
CA HIS A 83 -4.28 6.74 -6.86
C HIS A 83 -4.59 7.98 -7.69
N ALA A 84 -5.69 8.68 -7.40
CA ALA A 84 -6.00 9.95 -8.04
C ALA A 84 -5.26 11.13 -7.39
N ALA A 85 -4.57 10.91 -6.29
CA ALA A 85 -3.80 11.96 -5.63
C ALA A 85 -2.63 12.44 -6.50
N ASP A 86 -2.14 13.63 -6.22
CA ASP A 86 -0.96 14.17 -6.89
C ASP A 86 0.28 13.52 -6.29
N ALA A 87 0.55 12.31 -6.73
CA ALA A 87 1.62 11.48 -6.19
C ALA A 87 2.03 10.41 -7.19
N PHE A 88 3.22 9.87 -6.98
CA PHE A 88 3.68 8.70 -7.70
C PHE A 88 3.24 7.46 -6.90
N CYS A 89 2.18 6.81 -7.36
CA CYS A 89 1.58 5.71 -6.62
C CYS A 89 2.02 4.36 -7.16
N LEU A 90 2.42 3.49 -6.25
CA LEU A 90 2.82 2.12 -6.55
C LEU A 90 1.94 1.18 -5.71
N SER A 91 1.14 0.38 -6.39
CA SER A 91 0.32 -0.64 -5.74
C SER A 91 1.04 -1.96 -5.78
N TYR A 92 1.30 -2.57 -4.61
CA TYR A 92 1.92 -3.88 -4.58
C TYR A 92 1.04 -4.93 -5.25
N PHE A 93 -0.27 -4.86 -4.99
CA PHE A 93 -1.17 -5.84 -5.58
C PHE A 93 -1.21 -5.72 -7.11
N ASP A 94 -1.38 -4.50 -7.62
CA ASP A 94 -1.43 -4.33 -9.08
C ASP A 94 -0.11 -4.74 -9.74
N SER A 95 1.01 -4.45 -9.08
CA SER A 95 2.33 -4.77 -9.63
C SER A 95 2.60 -6.26 -9.70
N PHE A 96 2.06 -7.03 -8.77
CA PHE A 96 2.36 -8.45 -8.68
C PHE A 96 1.22 -9.36 -9.09
N LEU A 97 -0.03 -8.89 -9.04
CA LEU A 97 -1.17 -9.73 -9.39
C LEU A 97 -1.17 -10.13 -10.86
N ALA A 98 -0.89 -9.20 -11.76
CA ALA A 98 -0.93 -9.54 -13.20
C ALA A 98 0.07 -10.64 -13.57
N PRO A 99 1.34 -10.58 -13.14
CA PRO A 99 2.25 -11.68 -13.38
C PRO A 99 1.81 -12.99 -12.74
N LEU A 100 1.24 -12.94 -11.54
CA LEU A 100 0.75 -14.13 -10.86
C LEU A 100 -0.47 -14.71 -11.57
N GLU A 101 -1.37 -13.85 -12.03
CA GLU A 101 -2.53 -14.31 -12.81
C GLU A 101 -2.07 -15.03 -14.06
N ALA A 102 -1.08 -14.49 -14.75
CA ALA A 102 -0.55 -15.12 -15.94
C ALA A 102 0.07 -16.49 -15.63
N GLU A 103 0.83 -16.57 -14.55
CA GLU A 103 1.49 -17.81 -14.17
C GLU A 103 0.49 -18.87 -13.73
N LEU A 104 -0.51 -18.47 -12.95
CA LEU A 104 -1.50 -19.40 -12.40
C LEU A 104 -2.63 -19.73 -13.37
N GLY A 105 -2.83 -18.91 -14.38
CA GLY A 105 -3.94 -19.07 -15.32
C GLY A 105 -5.30 -18.78 -14.69
N VAL A 106 -5.32 -18.00 -13.60
CA VAL A 106 -6.54 -17.68 -12.85
C VAL A 106 -6.58 -16.19 -12.60
N LYS A 107 -7.75 -15.60 -12.74
CA LYS A 107 -7.94 -14.17 -12.41
C LYS A 107 -8.07 -13.97 -10.92
N SER A 108 -7.41 -12.95 -10.40
CA SER A 108 -7.56 -12.57 -9.00
C SER A 108 -8.89 -11.85 -8.79
N SER A 109 -9.33 -11.78 -7.54
CA SER A 109 -10.59 -11.13 -7.22
C SER A 109 -10.50 -9.61 -7.23
N HIS A 110 -9.35 -9.06 -6.92
CA HIS A 110 -9.13 -7.62 -6.76
C HIS A 110 -10.03 -6.97 -5.70
N GLU A 111 -10.63 -7.78 -4.82
CA GLU A 111 -11.59 -7.28 -3.83
C GLU A 111 -11.26 -7.79 -2.45
N SER A 112 -11.14 -6.88 -1.49
CA SER A 112 -10.88 -7.27 -0.11
C SER A 112 -12.07 -8.01 0.50
N GLY A 113 -13.27 -7.71 0.04
CA GLY A 113 -14.48 -8.28 0.60
C GLY A 113 -15.02 -9.48 -0.12
N ARG A 114 -14.35 -9.95 -1.15
CA ARG A 114 -14.92 -11.01 -1.96
C ARG A 114 -15.23 -12.27 -1.16
N SER A 115 -14.31 -12.68 -0.34
CA SER A 115 -14.51 -13.85 0.50
C SER A 115 -15.61 -13.64 1.53
N HIS A 116 -15.76 -12.41 1.97
CA HIS A 116 -16.83 -12.04 2.88
C HIS A 116 -18.19 -12.24 2.23
N GLY A 117 -18.31 -11.83 0.98
CA GLY A 117 -19.57 -11.95 0.27
C GLY A 117 -19.89 -13.36 -0.17
N SER A 118 -18.90 -14.21 -0.27
CA SER A 118 -19.13 -15.54 -0.80
C SER A 118 -19.67 -16.48 0.27
N THR A 119 -18.87 -16.90 1.18
CA THR A 119 -19.30 -17.90 2.11
C THR A 119 -19.04 -17.52 3.53
N ASP A 120 -17.93 -16.92 3.76
CA ASP A 120 -17.39 -16.93 5.10
C ASP A 120 -16.35 -15.85 5.24
N SER A 121 -16.76 -14.78 5.89
CA SER A 121 -15.85 -13.70 6.17
C SER A 121 -14.75 -14.15 7.14
N SER A 122 -15.02 -15.18 7.96
CA SER A 122 -14.00 -15.67 8.87
C SER A 122 -12.89 -16.40 8.12
N ASP A 123 -13.21 -17.10 7.03
CA ASP A 123 -12.18 -17.71 6.20
C ASP A 123 -11.33 -16.66 5.52
N TYR A 124 -11.94 -15.61 5.04
CA TYR A 124 -11.20 -14.50 4.46
C TYR A 124 -10.26 -13.88 5.48
N LYS A 125 -10.77 -13.60 6.66
CA LYS A 125 -9.96 -13.02 7.73
C LYS A 125 -8.79 -13.93 8.11
N LYS A 126 -9.05 -15.23 8.22
CA LYS A 126 -7.99 -16.19 8.52
C LYS A 126 -6.92 -16.19 7.46
N ARG A 127 -7.28 -16.10 6.20
CA ARG A 127 -6.30 -16.06 5.11
C ARG A 127 -5.45 -14.81 5.19
N ILE A 128 -6.09 -13.67 5.41
CA ILE A 128 -5.37 -12.41 5.49
C ILE A 128 -4.46 -12.39 6.71
N GLU A 129 -4.96 -12.86 7.84
CA GLU A 129 -4.15 -12.96 9.05
C GLU A 129 -2.97 -13.89 8.87
N ALA A 130 -3.18 -15.02 8.22
CA ALA A 130 -2.11 -15.97 7.96
C ALA A 130 -1.05 -15.37 7.03
N ILE A 131 -1.47 -14.68 5.99
CA ILE A 131 -0.55 -14.01 5.07
C ILE A 131 0.23 -12.94 5.81
N ASN A 132 -0.46 -12.10 6.56
CA ASN A 132 0.19 -11.03 7.30
C ASN A 132 1.14 -11.57 8.35
N TYR A 133 0.74 -12.62 9.05
CA TYR A 133 1.59 -13.27 10.03
C TYR A 133 2.84 -13.84 9.38
N THR A 134 2.68 -14.52 8.26
CA THR A 134 3.80 -15.11 7.54
C THR A 134 4.79 -14.05 7.09
N LEU A 135 4.29 -12.97 6.51
CA LEU A 135 5.15 -11.88 6.06
C LEU A 135 5.86 -11.20 7.22
N ALA A 136 5.13 -10.93 8.29
CA ALA A 136 5.71 -10.31 9.47
C ALA A 136 6.75 -11.22 10.11
N HIS A 137 6.48 -12.53 10.14
CA HIS A 137 7.39 -13.52 10.69
C HIS A 137 8.66 -13.62 9.83
N ASP A 138 8.49 -13.63 8.52
CA ASP A 138 9.63 -13.66 7.61
C ASP A 138 10.47 -12.40 7.76
N ASP A 139 9.82 -11.26 7.87
CA ASP A 139 10.52 -9.99 8.08
C ASP A 139 11.27 -10.02 9.41
N GLY A 140 10.69 -10.64 10.43
CA GLY A 140 11.34 -10.78 11.72
C GLY A 140 12.55 -11.71 11.68
N ILE A 141 12.56 -12.64 10.75
CA ILE A 141 13.68 -13.55 10.56
C ILE A 141 14.80 -12.85 9.81
N THR A 142 14.40 -12.04 8.86
CA THR A 142 15.37 -11.34 8.04
C THR A 142 15.85 -10.07 8.70
#